data_c07353d6d742ee21bf9c577ec66eb52f
#
_entry.id   c07353d6d742ee21bf9c577ec66eb52f
#
_cell.length_a   1.000
_cell.length_b   1.000
_cell.length_c   1.000
_cell.angle_alpha   90.00
_cell.angle_beta   90.00
_cell.angle_gamma   90.00
#
_symmetry.space_group_name_H-M   'P 1'
#
loop_
_entity.id
_entity.type
_entity.pdbx_description
1 polymer ?
#
loop_
_entity_poly.entity_id
_entity_poly.type
_entity_poly.pdbx_seq_one_letter_code
_entity_poly.pdbx_strand_id
1 'polypeptide(L)'
;MAQGSTPSPDETALWQKRLAAQANNRAWRLSEAKSRSPAESQEMLHAAHAAMHLWSLGTDKNKAHALQLLAHVHGLLGNAQAAAAYLAACAPYLRHPDREPWETAMFHAVAANVAAASKSAAEHGRHYARARELIDALADPEDKEILEATLAVVPAPHPG
;
A
#
# COMPACT_ATOMS: atom_id res chain seq x y z
N MET A 1 26.24 -28.38 -18.60
CA MET A 1 25.49 -27.43 -17.71
C MET A 1 26.34 -26.18 -17.57
N ALA A 2 25.88 -25.06 -18.07
CA ALA A 2 26.57 -23.79 -17.85
C ALA A 2 26.47 -23.48 -16.35
N GLN A 3 27.60 -23.44 -15.66
CA GLN A 3 27.67 -22.90 -14.31
C GLN A 3 27.44 -21.40 -14.46
N GLY A 4 26.20 -20.96 -14.19
CA GLY A 4 25.89 -19.52 -14.05
C GLY A 4 26.77 -18.96 -12.96
N SER A 5 27.58 -17.94 -13.28
CA SER A 5 28.37 -17.23 -12.28
C SER A 5 27.42 -16.69 -11.20
N THR A 6 27.78 -16.89 -9.94
CA THR A 6 27.04 -16.28 -8.83
C THR A 6 27.05 -14.76 -9.01
N PRO A 7 25.89 -14.09 -8.99
CA PRO A 7 25.84 -12.64 -9.18
C PRO A 7 26.60 -11.93 -8.07
N SER A 8 27.21 -10.78 -8.41
CA SER A 8 27.88 -9.93 -7.43
C SER A 8 26.88 -9.34 -6.43
N PRO A 9 27.31 -8.88 -5.24
CA PRO A 9 26.43 -8.19 -4.29
C PRO A 9 25.69 -6.99 -4.90
N ASP A 10 26.35 -6.21 -5.76
CA ASP A 10 25.76 -5.04 -6.43
C ASP A 10 24.68 -5.45 -7.45
N GLU A 11 24.95 -6.50 -8.25
CA GLU A 11 23.95 -7.06 -9.16
C GLU A 11 22.75 -7.61 -8.40
N THR A 12 22.98 -8.30 -7.28
CA THR A 12 21.92 -8.83 -6.43
C THR A 12 21.05 -7.68 -5.88
N ALA A 13 21.65 -6.61 -5.33
CA ALA A 13 20.94 -5.46 -4.82
C ALA A 13 20.12 -4.74 -5.92
N LEU A 14 20.69 -4.59 -7.12
CA LEU A 14 19.99 -3.99 -8.26
C LEU A 14 18.76 -4.80 -8.66
N TRP A 15 18.88 -6.12 -8.76
CA TRP A 15 17.76 -6.99 -9.10
C TRP A 15 16.70 -7.02 -8.02
N GLN A 16 17.09 -7.05 -6.75
CA GLN A 16 16.14 -6.95 -5.62
C GLN A 16 15.29 -5.68 -5.71
N LYS A 17 15.93 -4.52 -5.94
CA LYS A 17 15.22 -3.25 -6.09
C LYS A 17 14.24 -3.26 -7.28
N ARG A 18 14.68 -3.77 -8.43
CA ARG A 18 13.83 -3.86 -9.65
C ARG A 18 12.63 -4.77 -9.44
N LEU A 19 12.86 -5.95 -8.89
CA LEU A 19 11.80 -6.93 -8.63
C LEU A 19 10.82 -6.44 -7.55
N ALA A 20 11.33 -5.77 -6.51
CA ALA A 20 10.48 -5.14 -5.50
C ALA A 20 9.55 -4.10 -6.11
N ALA A 21 10.08 -3.20 -6.94
CA ALA A 21 9.29 -2.18 -7.62
C ALA A 21 8.25 -2.80 -8.57
N GLN A 22 8.64 -3.83 -9.32
CA GLN A 22 7.73 -4.54 -10.22
C GLN A 22 6.57 -5.19 -9.46
N ALA A 23 6.87 -5.89 -8.38
CA ALA A 23 5.87 -6.55 -7.54
C ALA A 23 4.93 -5.53 -6.89
N ASN A 24 5.49 -4.45 -6.34
CA ASN A 24 4.73 -3.34 -5.77
C ASN A 24 3.76 -2.72 -6.77
N ASN A 25 4.26 -2.35 -7.94
CA ASN A 25 3.44 -1.73 -8.98
C ASN A 25 2.35 -2.68 -9.51
N ARG A 26 2.64 -3.97 -9.54
CA ARG A 26 1.63 -4.98 -9.90
C ARG A 26 0.52 -5.07 -8.88
N ALA A 27 0.86 -5.11 -7.58
CA ALA A 27 -0.13 -5.17 -6.52
C ALA A 27 -1.00 -3.90 -6.49
N TRP A 28 -0.41 -2.71 -6.62
CA TRP A 28 -1.16 -1.45 -6.69
C TRP A 28 -2.14 -1.43 -7.87
N ARG A 29 -1.71 -1.77 -9.08
CA ARG A 29 -2.60 -1.82 -10.25
C ARG A 29 -3.78 -2.77 -10.05
N LEU A 30 -3.55 -3.93 -9.43
CA LEU A 30 -4.62 -4.86 -9.11
C LEU A 30 -5.53 -4.33 -8.01
N SER A 31 -4.99 -3.59 -7.03
CA SER A 31 -5.79 -3.01 -5.94
C SER A 31 -6.76 -1.92 -6.42
N GLU A 32 -6.38 -1.18 -7.45
CA GLU A 32 -7.19 -0.10 -8.04
C GLU A 32 -8.26 -0.60 -9.01
N ALA A 33 -8.27 -1.88 -9.35
CA ALA A 33 -9.29 -2.45 -10.21
C ALA A 33 -10.67 -2.44 -9.52
N LYS A 34 -11.69 -1.94 -10.21
CA LYS A 34 -13.08 -1.88 -9.71
C LYS A 34 -13.66 -3.27 -9.42
N SER A 35 -13.19 -4.27 -10.13
CA SER A 35 -13.53 -5.67 -9.91
C SER A 35 -12.29 -6.54 -10.15
N ARG A 36 -12.17 -7.62 -9.40
CA ARG A 36 -11.09 -8.60 -9.51
C ARG A 36 -11.68 -10.00 -9.49
N SER A 37 -11.16 -10.87 -10.36
CA SER A 37 -11.40 -12.31 -10.27
C SER A 37 -10.71 -12.88 -9.01
N PRO A 38 -11.09 -14.07 -8.56
CA PRO A 38 -10.36 -14.76 -7.48
C PRO A 38 -8.87 -14.94 -7.77
N ALA A 39 -8.50 -15.23 -9.02
CA ALA A 39 -7.10 -15.37 -9.44
C ALA A 39 -6.34 -14.04 -9.34
N GLU A 40 -6.93 -12.93 -9.79
CA GLU A 40 -6.34 -11.59 -9.67
C GLU A 40 -6.21 -11.14 -8.21
N SER A 41 -7.18 -11.47 -7.36
CA SER A 41 -7.10 -11.20 -5.92
C SER A 41 -5.95 -11.96 -5.26
N GLN A 42 -5.74 -13.21 -5.65
CA GLN A 42 -4.62 -14.01 -5.17
C GLN A 42 -3.28 -13.49 -5.70
N GLU A 43 -3.21 -13.12 -6.98
CA GLU A 43 -2.02 -12.50 -7.57
C GLU A 43 -1.66 -11.19 -6.86
N MET A 44 -2.65 -10.34 -6.58
CA MET A 44 -2.46 -9.09 -5.84
C MET A 44 -1.81 -9.33 -4.47
N LEU A 45 -2.31 -10.32 -3.73
CA LEU A 45 -1.77 -10.69 -2.43
C LEU A 45 -0.33 -11.21 -2.54
N HIS A 46 -0.05 -12.10 -3.49
CA HIS A 46 1.30 -12.63 -3.70
C HIS A 46 2.29 -11.53 -4.11
N ALA A 47 1.88 -10.63 -4.99
CA ALA A 47 2.71 -9.49 -5.41
C ALA A 47 3.02 -8.55 -4.23
N ALA A 48 2.05 -8.25 -3.37
CA ALA A 48 2.26 -7.43 -2.18
C ALA A 48 3.25 -8.07 -1.19
N HIS A 49 3.15 -9.39 -0.95
CA HIS A 49 4.10 -10.11 -0.11
C HIS A 49 5.50 -10.20 -0.73
N ALA A 50 5.59 -10.38 -2.05
CA ALA A 50 6.88 -10.36 -2.76
C ALA A 50 7.57 -8.99 -2.63
N ALA A 51 6.82 -7.89 -2.80
CA ALA A 51 7.32 -6.53 -2.58
C ALA A 51 7.81 -6.34 -1.14
N MET A 52 7.05 -6.78 -0.15
CA MET A 52 7.42 -6.70 1.26
C MET A 52 8.72 -7.46 1.55
N HIS A 53 8.84 -8.71 1.07
CA HIS A 53 10.04 -9.51 1.27
C HIS A 53 11.29 -8.81 0.69
N LEU A 54 11.20 -8.35 -0.56
CA LEU A 54 12.31 -7.73 -1.25
C LEU A 54 12.68 -6.36 -0.64
N TRP A 55 11.72 -5.57 -0.19
CA TRP A 55 11.95 -4.27 0.43
C TRP A 55 12.27 -4.34 1.93
N SER A 56 12.08 -5.49 2.57
CA SER A 56 12.53 -5.67 3.96
C SER A 56 14.04 -5.47 4.12
N LEU A 57 14.79 -5.63 3.04
CA LEU A 57 16.24 -5.40 2.95
C LEU A 57 16.59 -3.95 2.57
N GLY A 58 15.58 -3.12 2.30
CA GLY A 58 15.74 -1.72 1.88
C GLY A 58 15.70 -0.71 3.02
N THR A 59 15.35 0.54 2.66
CA THR A 59 15.22 1.66 3.60
C THR A 59 13.95 1.54 4.44
N ASP A 60 13.86 2.29 5.54
CA ASP A 60 12.65 2.35 6.36
C ASP A 60 11.45 2.90 5.59
N LYS A 61 11.69 3.82 4.64
CA LYS A 61 10.68 4.30 3.68
C LYS A 61 10.11 3.14 2.85
N ASN A 62 10.98 2.33 2.24
CA ASN A 62 10.56 1.19 1.43
C ASN A 62 9.77 0.16 2.24
N LYS A 63 10.22 -0.13 3.48
CA LYS A 63 9.52 -1.04 4.39
C LYS A 63 8.13 -0.52 4.75
N ALA A 64 8.03 0.79 5.07
CA ALA A 64 6.76 1.41 5.42
C ALA A 64 5.76 1.36 4.26
N HIS A 65 6.21 1.65 3.02
CA HIS A 65 5.37 1.56 1.83
C HIS A 65 4.89 0.13 1.56
N ALA A 66 5.76 -0.86 1.73
CA ALA A 66 5.38 -2.26 1.55
C ALA A 66 4.39 -2.75 2.61
N LEU A 67 4.56 -2.34 3.87
CA LEU A 67 3.61 -2.62 4.95
C LEU A 67 2.25 -1.96 4.69
N GLN A 68 2.26 -0.73 4.20
CA GLN A 68 1.06 0.01 3.84
C GLN A 68 0.30 -0.64 2.67
N LEU A 69 1.03 -1.11 1.65
CA LEU A 69 0.44 -1.90 0.56
C LEU A 69 -0.21 -3.19 1.08
N LEU A 70 0.45 -3.93 1.97
CA LEU A 70 -0.12 -5.13 2.59
C LEU A 70 -1.37 -4.81 3.40
N ALA A 71 -1.36 -3.72 4.18
CA ALA A 71 -2.55 -3.27 4.90
C ALA A 71 -3.72 -3.01 3.96
N HIS A 72 -3.46 -2.33 2.84
CA HIS A 72 -4.47 -2.04 1.82
C HIS A 72 -5.02 -3.30 1.16
N VAL A 73 -4.14 -4.19 0.70
CA VAL A 73 -4.50 -5.44 0.04
C VAL A 73 -5.34 -6.34 0.97
N HIS A 74 -4.90 -6.53 2.22
CA HIS A 74 -5.66 -7.30 3.18
C HIS A 74 -7.01 -6.66 3.52
N GLY A 75 -7.09 -5.33 3.59
CA GLY A 75 -8.36 -4.61 3.74
C GLY A 75 -9.33 -4.89 2.60
N LEU A 76 -8.87 -4.80 1.34
CA LEU A 76 -9.67 -5.09 0.14
C LEU A 76 -10.14 -6.56 0.08
N LEU A 77 -9.37 -7.48 0.66
CA LEU A 77 -9.72 -8.90 0.73
C LEU A 77 -10.58 -9.27 1.96
N GLY A 78 -10.93 -8.31 2.81
CA GLY A 78 -11.72 -8.52 4.02
C GLY A 78 -10.94 -9.15 5.18
N ASN A 79 -9.62 -9.25 5.10
CA ASN A 79 -8.76 -9.80 6.14
C ASN A 79 -8.43 -8.73 7.20
N ALA A 80 -9.43 -8.29 7.93
CA ALA A 80 -9.37 -7.14 8.85
C ALA A 80 -8.23 -7.22 9.87
N GLN A 81 -7.99 -8.39 10.47
CA GLN A 81 -6.94 -8.57 11.47
C GLN A 81 -5.54 -8.35 10.88
N ALA A 82 -5.25 -8.95 9.73
CA ALA A 82 -3.97 -8.77 9.05
C ALA A 82 -3.79 -7.32 8.57
N ALA A 83 -4.84 -6.73 8.00
CA ALA A 83 -4.85 -5.34 7.56
C ALA A 83 -4.50 -4.38 8.71
N ALA A 84 -5.14 -4.55 9.88
CA ALA A 84 -4.87 -3.72 11.06
C ALA A 84 -3.43 -3.91 11.59
N ALA A 85 -2.91 -5.14 11.58
CA ALA A 85 -1.54 -5.41 12.02
C ALA A 85 -0.50 -4.73 11.12
N TYR A 86 -0.65 -4.80 9.80
CA TYR A 86 0.25 -4.14 8.86
C TYR A 86 0.13 -2.61 8.92
N LEU A 87 -1.08 -2.07 9.08
CA LEU A 87 -1.29 -0.63 9.26
C LEU A 87 -0.58 -0.13 10.52
N ALA A 88 -0.73 -0.83 11.64
CA ALA A 88 -0.04 -0.49 12.89
C ALA A 88 1.49 -0.54 12.73
N ALA A 89 2.01 -1.50 11.97
CA ALA A 89 3.44 -1.65 11.73
C ALA A 89 4.03 -0.51 10.87
N CYS A 90 3.27 0.07 9.93
CA CYS A 90 3.75 1.21 9.13
C CYS A 90 3.50 2.58 9.78
N ALA A 91 2.60 2.68 10.76
CA ALA A 91 2.22 3.95 11.40
C ALA A 91 3.39 4.76 12.00
N PRO A 92 4.44 4.16 12.57
CA PRO A 92 5.60 4.92 13.07
C PRO A 92 6.28 5.78 12.00
N TYR A 93 6.25 5.38 10.73
CA TYR A 93 6.83 6.13 9.63
C TYR A 93 6.15 7.50 9.42
N LEU A 94 4.91 7.69 9.87
CA LEU A 94 4.24 9.00 9.83
C LEU A 94 5.00 10.11 10.59
N ARG A 95 5.91 9.74 11.48
CA ARG A 95 6.76 10.69 12.24
C ARG A 95 8.14 10.87 11.62
N HIS A 96 8.43 10.19 10.51
CA HIS A 96 9.73 10.29 9.85
C HIS A 96 9.92 11.71 9.27
N PRO A 97 11.10 12.34 9.46
CA PRO A 97 11.33 13.73 9.00
C PRO A 97 11.26 13.87 7.48
N ASP A 98 11.65 12.85 6.73
CA ASP A 98 11.66 12.86 5.25
C ASP A 98 10.32 12.45 4.63
N ARG A 99 9.26 12.38 5.43
CA ARG A 99 7.94 12.01 4.93
C ARG A 99 7.36 13.13 4.07
N GLU A 100 6.87 12.76 2.90
CA GLU A 100 6.22 13.67 1.95
C GLU A 100 4.70 13.77 2.23
N PRO A 101 4.04 14.89 1.82
CA PRO A 101 2.61 15.10 2.05
C PRO A 101 1.73 13.98 1.50
N TRP A 102 2.02 13.47 0.29
CA TRP A 102 1.26 12.38 -0.32
C TRP A 102 1.31 11.08 0.48
N GLU A 103 2.41 10.82 1.17
CA GLU A 103 2.55 9.63 2.02
C GLU A 103 1.60 9.65 3.21
N THR A 104 1.31 10.85 3.74
CA THR A 104 0.30 11.01 4.80
C THR A 104 -1.11 10.79 4.26
N ALA A 105 -1.41 11.35 3.09
CA ALA A 105 -2.70 11.17 2.44
C ALA A 105 -2.96 9.68 2.12
N MET A 106 -1.95 8.98 1.59
CA MET A 106 -2.00 7.55 1.31
C MET A 106 -2.25 6.73 2.59
N PHE A 107 -1.56 7.06 3.70
CA PHE A 107 -1.81 6.38 4.96
C PHE A 107 -3.27 6.49 5.39
N HIS A 108 -3.86 7.68 5.31
CA HIS A 108 -5.25 7.86 5.68
C HIS A 108 -6.23 7.16 4.74
N ALA A 109 -5.95 7.11 3.43
CA ALA A 109 -6.75 6.33 2.48
C ALA A 109 -6.72 4.83 2.81
N VAL A 110 -5.54 4.29 3.09
CA VAL A 110 -5.38 2.89 3.50
C VAL A 110 -6.02 2.62 4.87
N ALA A 111 -5.87 3.54 5.83
CA ALA A 111 -6.49 3.41 7.15
C ALA A 111 -8.04 3.41 7.06
N ALA A 112 -8.60 4.18 6.13
CA ALA A 112 -10.04 4.15 5.86
C ALA A 112 -10.47 2.76 5.33
N ASN A 113 -9.70 2.17 4.41
CA ASN A 113 -9.98 0.82 3.91
C ASN A 113 -9.89 -0.24 5.03
N VAL A 114 -8.87 -0.17 5.88
CA VAL A 114 -8.70 -1.08 7.02
C VAL A 114 -9.86 -0.94 8.01
N ALA A 115 -10.28 0.29 8.30
CA ALA A 115 -11.41 0.55 9.19
C ALA A 115 -12.74 0.06 8.61
N ALA A 116 -12.94 0.18 7.29
CA ALA A 116 -14.09 -0.38 6.60
C ALA A 116 -14.13 -1.90 6.71
N ALA A 117 -13.00 -2.58 6.45
CA ALA A 117 -12.86 -4.03 6.61
C ALA A 117 -13.11 -4.49 8.06
N SER A 118 -12.71 -3.69 9.03
CA SER A 118 -12.92 -3.93 10.47
C SER A 118 -14.33 -3.53 10.96
N LYS A 119 -15.19 -3.00 10.07
CA LYS A 119 -16.53 -2.51 10.39
C LYS A 119 -16.54 -1.42 11.49
N SER A 120 -15.48 -0.63 11.57
CA SER A 120 -15.36 0.50 12.49
C SER A 120 -15.83 1.79 11.81
N ALA A 121 -17.14 2.07 11.84
CA ALA A 121 -17.75 3.20 11.13
C ALA A 121 -17.14 4.57 11.52
N ALA A 122 -16.85 4.79 12.79
CA ALA A 122 -16.27 6.04 13.27
C ALA A 122 -14.84 6.26 12.72
N GLU A 123 -13.99 5.26 12.81
CA GLU A 123 -12.61 5.32 12.28
C GLU A 123 -12.62 5.42 10.74
N HIS A 124 -13.49 4.67 10.08
CA HIS A 124 -13.67 4.72 8.63
C HIS A 124 -14.03 6.15 8.17
N GLY A 125 -15.06 6.75 8.76
CA GLY A 125 -15.47 8.11 8.42
C GLY A 125 -14.38 9.14 8.68
N ARG A 126 -13.69 9.05 9.82
CA ARG A 126 -12.60 9.94 10.21
C ARG A 126 -11.42 9.86 9.23
N HIS A 127 -10.95 8.66 8.92
CA HIS A 127 -9.82 8.46 8.01
C HIS A 127 -10.17 8.80 6.57
N TYR A 128 -11.37 8.47 6.12
CA TYR A 128 -11.83 8.80 4.77
C TYR A 128 -11.90 10.31 4.55
N ALA A 129 -12.50 11.05 5.49
CA ALA A 129 -12.56 12.51 5.43
C ALA A 129 -11.18 13.14 5.45
N ARG A 130 -10.28 12.63 6.30
CA ARG A 130 -8.91 13.13 6.37
C ARG A 130 -8.11 12.84 5.09
N ALA A 131 -8.27 11.66 4.50
CA ALA A 131 -7.66 11.34 3.21
C ALA A 131 -8.14 12.32 2.14
N ARG A 132 -9.44 12.57 2.04
CA ARG A 132 -10.02 13.51 1.07
C ARG A 132 -9.45 14.92 1.22
N GLU A 133 -9.42 15.44 2.45
CA GLU A 133 -8.85 16.76 2.75
C GLU A 133 -7.37 16.86 2.30
N LEU A 134 -6.57 15.84 2.63
CA LEU A 134 -5.15 15.82 2.28
C LEU A 134 -4.92 15.69 0.76
N ILE A 135 -5.71 14.87 0.07
CA ILE A 135 -5.63 14.71 -1.39
C ILE A 135 -5.99 16.04 -2.07
N ASP A 136 -7.02 16.73 -1.60
CA ASP A 136 -7.45 18.02 -2.16
C ASP A 136 -6.36 19.10 -2.01
N ALA A 137 -5.57 19.00 -0.93
CA ALA A 137 -4.47 19.94 -0.62
C ALA A 137 -3.15 19.62 -1.36
N LEU A 138 -3.03 18.48 -2.06
CA LEU A 138 -1.81 18.15 -2.79
C LEU A 138 -1.59 19.11 -3.96
N ALA A 139 -0.35 19.59 -4.10
CA ALA A 139 0.04 20.47 -5.17
C ALA A 139 0.39 19.72 -6.47
N ASP A 140 0.94 18.50 -6.36
CA ASP A 140 1.32 17.67 -7.50
C ASP A 140 0.09 16.94 -8.06
N PRO A 141 -0.27 17.18 -9.34
CA PRO A 141 -1.43 16.52 -9.96
C PRO A 141 -1.24 15.01 -10.16
N GLU A 142 -0.01 14.52 -10.32
CA GLU A 142 0.27 13.08 -10.46
C GLU A 142 0.04 12.36 -9.14
N ASP A 143 0.56 12.90 -8.03
CA ASP A 143 0.30 12.38 -6.69
C ASP A 143 -1.21 12.37 -6.39
N LYS A 144 -1.91 13.44 -6.77
CA LYS A 144 -3.35 13.54 -6.58
C LYS A 144 -4.12 12.46 -7.33
N GLU A 145 -3.79 12.23 -8.61
CA GLU A 145 -4.43 11.21 -9.45
C GLU A 145 -4.25 9.80 -8.86
N ILE A 146 -3.02 9.47 -8.43
CA ILE A 146 -2.70 8.18 -7.81
C ILE A 146 -3.54 7.96 -6.54
N LEU A 147 -3.62 8.98 -5.69
CA LEU A 147 -4.34 8.87 -4.43
C LEU A 147 -5.86 8.86 -4.61
N GLU A 148 -6.38 9.55 -5.61
CA GLU A 148 -7.80 9.45 -5.97
C GLU A 148 -8.16 8.05 -6.45
N ALA A 149 -7.30 7.42 -7.26
CA ALA A 149 -7.49 6.04 -7.70
C ALA A 149 -7.50 5.06 -6.50
N THR A 150 -6.59 5.25 -5.55
CA THR A 150 -6.56 4.45 -4.32
C THR A 150 -7.82 4.65 -3.47
N LEU A 151 -8.26 5.90 -3.27
CA LEU A 151 -9.44 6.18 -2.45
C LEU A 151 -10.74 5.73 -3.13
N ALA A 152 -10.78 5.70 -4.47
CA ALA A 152 -11.95 5.29 -5.24
C ALA A 152 -12.37 3.83 -5.02
N VAL A 153 -11.45 2.96 -4.59
CA VAL A 153 -11.75 1.55 -4.26
C VAL A 153 -12.09 1.33 -2.79
N VAL A 154 -11.93 2.35 -1.96
CA VAL A 154 -12.36 2.32 -0.55
C VAL A 154 -13.85 2.65 -0.49
N PRO A 155 -14.68 1.84 0.20
CA PRO A 155 -16.10 2.15 0.36
C PRO A 155 -16.29 3.57 0.93
N ALA A 156 -17.23 4.33 0.39
CA ALA A 156 -17.57 5.60 0.99
C ALA A 156 -18.28 5.37 2.35
N PRO A 157 -17.99 6.19 3.39
CA PRO A 157 -18.71 6.11 4.65
C PRO A 157 -20.20 6.39 4.42
N HIS A 158 -21.06 5.64 5.12
CA HIS A 158 -22.48 5.94 5.11
C HIS A 158 -22.71 7.29 5.80
N PRO A 159 -23.53 8.18 5.22
CA PRO A 159 -23.99 9.36 5.95
C PRO A 159 -24.78 8.88 7.18
N GLY A 160 -24.34 9.29 8.36
CA GLY A 160 -25.01 9.00 9.63
C GLY A 160 -26.37 9.71 9.72
#